data_d6f4eb69a96cc979478a82abf801784e
#
_entry.id   d6f4eb69a96cc979478a82abf801784e
#
_cell.length_a   1.000
_cell.length_b   1.000
_cell.length_c   1.000
_cell.angle_alpha   90.00
_cell.angle_beta   90.00
_cell.angle_gamma   90.00
#
_symmetry.space_group_name_H-M   'P 1'
#
loop_
_entity.id
_entity.type
_entity.pdbx_description
1 polymer ?
#
loop_
_entity_poly.entity_id
_entity_poly.type
_entity_poly.pdbx_seq_one_letter_code
_entity_poly.pdbx_strand_id
1 'polypeptide(L)'
;MRLTLTWLALLAVMALPATGCSDANDSAREAPQGGSDEPASELISSLDEQTPELQFVLREWHGDLDGIVAERFGLIRLLTVFEPLHYAVDGPKQGGITYEAAREFEEFLNERLGIGRADDRVHVVLIPVRLDELIPFIRDGRGDIAAANLTITDERLREVDFSEPFVADAYEIVVTGPDAEPIEALENLSGRSVYVRRSSSYRESLEKVNRELEEKGLPGVEIIEVHELLDDGAILEMVHDGDIPATVVDAHIAEFWLRLYPNLSLHDSVRPRENSRIAFAVQKGTPELVGHINAFAKAHGKGTYLGNVLIRRYFESPDWVERVSRYEIDRRLDALIATFQASAERYDLDWRRLAAQAYQESGLDQNRRSSRGAIGLMQLMPATAREMGFDDVSTAEANIEAGAKYMRHVIDTYFSEVESNPGLDPEAAHEQAYALALASYNAGPTRISRIRNQAADRGLDPNIWFGEVEPLVARTVGAEPVNYVDNIFEYSIRIQLHQRMREERQALEGDSGPL
;
A
#
# COMPACT_ATOMS: atom_id res chain seq x y z
N MET A 1 29.53 30.97 -13.94
CA MET A 1 28.53 32.05 -13.78
C MET A 1 27.34 31.40 -13.10
N ARG A 2 27.29 31.51 -11.79
CA ARG A 2 26.31 30.85 -10.91
C ARG A 2 25.04 31.69 -10.87
N LEU A 3 23.90 31.12 -11.21
CA LEU A 3 22.58 31.70 -10.94
C LEU A 3 22.01 30.98 -9.73
N THR A 4 21.96 31.71 -8.62
CA THR A 4 21.22 31.36 -7.41
C THR A 4 19.74 31.68 -7.66
N LEU A 5 18.88 30.66 -7.63
CA LEU A 5 17.42 30.84 -7.55
C LEU A 5 16.99 30.72 -6.10
N THR A 6 16.59 31.85 -5.58
CA THR A 6 15.94 32.00 -4.26
C THR A 6 14.45 31.67 -4.41
N TRP A 7 13.97 30.67 -3.68
CA TRP A 7 12.55 30.42 -3.55
C TRP A 7 11.99 31.26 -2.40
N LEU A 8 11.12 32.20 -2.72
CA LEU A 8 10.29 32.94 -1.78
C LEU A 8 8.93 32.22 -1.67
N ALA A 9 8.66 31.69 -0.49
CA ALA A 9 7.33 31.22 -0.11
C ALA A 9 6.41 32.41 0.10
N LEU A 10 5.29 32.48 -0.63
CA LEU A 10 4.20 33.41 -0.37
C LEU A 10 3.15 32.70 0.49
N LEU A 11 3.16 32.99 1.77
CA LEU A 11 2.04 32.75 2.70
C LEU A 11 1.07 33.92 2.55
N ALA A 12 -0.11 33.69 2.00
CA ALA A 12 -1.24 34.62 2.08
C ALA A 12 -2.17 34.15 3.20
N VAL A 13 -2.04 34.80 4.34
CA VAL A 13 -3.01 34.75 5.45
C VAL A 13 -4.22 35.60 5.03
N MET A 14 -5.39 34.98 4.89
CA MET A 14 -6.66 35.71 4.90
C MET A 14 -7.42 35.42 6.20
N ALA A 15 -7.42 36.41 7.06
CA ALA A 15 -8.30 36.49 8.21
C ALA A 15 -9.74 36.79 7.76
N LEU A 16 -10.70 36.04 8.26
CA LEU A 16 -12.12 36.39 8.22
C LEU A 16 -12.62 36.64 9.64
N PRO A 17 -13.49 37.67 9.82
CA PRO A 17 -13.92 38.10 11.14
C PRO A 17 -15.12 37.28 11.65
N ALA A 18 -15.13 37.07 12.95
CA ALA A 18 -16.23 36.52 13.71
C ALA A 18 -17.37 37.56 13.89
N THR A 19 -18.58 37.13 13.59
CA THR A 19 -19.84 37.68 14.18
C THR A 19 -20.82 36.50 14.15
N GLY A 20 -21.40 36.06 15.22
CA GLY A 20 -22.24 36.69 16.19
C GLY A 20 -23.48 35.82 16.41
N CYS A 21 -23.76 35.44 17.62
CA CYS A 21 -24.85 34.64 18.20
C CYS A 21 -26.24 34.86 17.62
N SER A 22 -27.12 33.84 17.60
CA SER A 22 -28.18 33.65 18.62
C SER A 22 -29.24 32.60 18.22
N ASP A 23 -29.60 31.81 19.20
CA ASP A 23 -30.89 31.29 19.62
C ASP A 23 -31.69 30.24 18.83
N ALA A 24 -31.70 29.08 19.41
CA ALA A 24 -32.81 28.35 20.06
C ALA A 24 -33.99 27.79 19.22
N ASN A 25 -34.12 26.47 19.35
CA ASN A 25 -35.37 25.70 19.50
C ASN A 25 -36.26 25.49 18.28
N ASP A 26 -36.38 24.28 17.77
CA ASP A 26 -37.55 23.45 18.05
C ASP A 26 -37.44 22.04 17.46
N SER A 27 -37.97 21.10 18.18
CA SER A 27 -38.01 19.68 17.97
C SER A 27 -38.97 19.28 16.84
N ALA A 28 -38.52 18.46 15.89
CA ALA A 28 -39.39 17.51 15.22
C ALA A 28 -38.55 16.29 14.77
N ARG A 29 -38.86 15.12 15.35
CA ARG A 29 -38.39 13.83 14.92
C ARG A 29 -39.04 13.50 13.58
N GLU A 30 -38.21 13.37 12.53
CA GLU A 30 -38.56 12.61 11.33
C GLU A 30 -37.58 11.44 11.15
N ALA A 31 -38.14 10.31 10.75
CA ALA A 31 -37.44 9.04 10.56
C ALA A 31 -36.44 9.11 9.41
N PRO A 32 -35.35 8.29 9.44
CA PRO A 32 -34.36 8.30 8.37
C PRO A 32 -34.92 7.63 7.12
N GLN A 33 -35.03 8.38 6.06
CA GLN A 33 -35.22 7.88 4.71
C GLN A 33 -33.86 7.79 4.02
N GLY A 34 -33.59 6.61 3.46
CA GLY A 34 -32.83 6.42 2.24
C GLY A 34 -31.33 6.72 2.30
N GLY A 35 -30.56 5.67 1.96
CA GLY A 35 -29.13 5.70 1.82
C GLY A 35 -28.61 6.90 1.05
N SER A 36 -27.68 7.62 1.64
CA SER A 36 -26.90 8.64 1.00
C SER A 36 -25.76 7.97 0.25
N ASP A 37 -25.78 8.12 -1.08
CA ASP A 37 -24.58 8.00 -1.91
C ASP A 37 -23.58 9.07 -1.42
N GLU A 38 -22.76 8.76 -0.44
CA GLU A 38 -21.61 9.60 -0.11
C GLU A 38 -20.59 9.43 -1.24
N PRO A 39 -20.22 10.51 -1.94
CA PRO A 39 -19.25 10.42 -3.00
C PRO A 39 -17.88 10.04 -2.45
N ALA A 40 -17.13 9.25 -3.21
CA ALA A 40 -15.76 8.82 -2.89
C ALA A 40 -14.82 9.98 -2.44
N SER A 41 -15.17 11.23 -2.74
CA SER A 41 -14.46 12.44 -2.33
C SER A 41 -14.46 12.68 -0.80
N GLU A 42 -15.49 12.26 -0.05
CA GLU A 42 -15.51 12.42 1.41
C GLU A 42 -14.66 11.38 2.14
N LEU A 43 -14.52 10.19 1.57
CA LEU A 43 -13.61 9.15 2.07
C LEU A 43 -12.14 9.50 1.80
N ILE A 44 -11.85 10.21 0.69
CA ILE A 44 -10.52 10.70 0.35
C ILE A 44 -10.08 11.79 1.36
N SER A 45 -10.98 12.67 1.80
CA SER A 45 -10.67 13.69 2.81
C SER A 45 -10.22 13.09 4.16
N SER A 46 -10.73 11.90 4.50
CA SER A 46 -10.35 11.21 5.75
C SER A 46 -8.98 10.50 5.70
N LEU A 47 -8.45 10.21 4.50
CA LEU A 47 -7.06 9.76 4.33
C LEU A 47 -6.08 10.93 4.31
N ASP A 48 -6.49 12.06 3.73
CA ASP A 48 -5.71 13.30 3.70
C ASP A 48 -5.48 13.91 5.11
N GLU A 49 -6.35 13.61 6.09
CA GLU A 49 -6.21 14.12 7.45
C GLU A 49 -5.33 13.25 8.37
N GLN A 50 -4.92 12.03 7.96
CA GLN A 50 -4.38 11.05 8.92
C GLN A 50 -2.89 10.68 8.79
N THR A 51 -2.19 11.02 7.71
CA THR A 51 -0.73 10.79 7.59
C THR A 51 -0.05 11.78 6.63
N PRO A 52 0.74 12.72 7.15
CA PRO A 52 1.47 13.72 6.35
C PRO A 52 2.41 13.13 5.28
N GLU A 53 2.94 11.93 5.49
CA GLU A 53 3.78 11.24 4.50
C GLU A 53 2.99 10.85 3.26
N LEU A 54 1.80 10.32 3.45
CA LEU A 54 0.91 10.02 2.32
C LEU A 54 0.48 11.28 1.58
N GLN A 55 0.25 12.38 2.30
CA GLN A 55 -0.01 13.68 1.69
C GLN A 55 1.14 14.16 0.83
N PHE A 56 2.39 14.00 1.28
CA PHE A 56 3.56 14.39 0.51
C PHE A 56 3.76 13.51 -0.72
N VAL A 57 3.69 12.18 -0.55
CA VAL A 57 3.93 11.22 -1.63
C VAL A 57 2.77 11.19 -2.62
N LEU A 58 1.52 11.33 -2.16
CA LEU A 58 0.30 11.36 -2.99
C LEU A 58 -0.11 12.78 -3.43
N ARG A 59 0.75 13.78 -3.25
CA ARG A 59 0.48 15.14 -3.72
C ARG A 59 0.23 15.16 -5.23
N GLU A 60 -0.81 15.88 -5.63
CA GLU A 60 -1.13 16.07 -7.04
C GLU A 60 0.05 16.65 -7.83
N TRP A 61 0.42 15.94 -8.87
CA TRP A 61 1.42 16.38 -9.82
C TRP A 61 1.16 15.75 -11.18
N HIS A 62 1.20 16.56 -12.22
CA HIS A 62 0.99 16.15 -13.61
C HIS A 62 2.21 16.48 -14.45
N GLY A 63 2.70 15.51 -15.21
CA GLY A 63 3.84 15.66 -16.09
C GLY A 63 4.36 14.32 -16.59
N ASP A 64 5.32 14.36 -17.49
CA ASP A 64 5.97 13.17 -18.04
C ASP A 64 7.33 12.92 -17.35
N LEU A 65 8.06 11.94 -17.82
CA LEU A 65 9.33 11.49 -17.24
C LEU A 65 10.38 12.58 -17.09
N ASP A 66 10.48 13.49 -18.06
CA ASP A 66 11.40 14.64 -18.01
C ASP A 66 11.10 15.56 -16.81
N GLY A 67 9.82 15.82 -16.53
CA GLY A 67 9.38 16.57 -15.37
C GLY A 67 9.63 15.81 -14.06
N ILE A 68 9.39 14.48 -14.01
CA ILE A 68 9.71 13.65 -12.85
C ILE A 68 11.21 13.77 -12.51
N VAL A 69 12.08 13.71 -13.50
CA VAL A 69 13.53 13.83 -13.30
C VAL A 69 13.93 15.24 -12.84
N ALA A 70 13.36 16.28 -13.46
CA ALA A 70 13.76 17.68 -13.23
C ALA A 70 13.16 18.28 -11.95
N GLU A 71 11.89 17.98 -11.64
CA GLU A 71 11.12 18.65 -10.59
C GLU A 71 10.91 17.78 -9.35
N ARG A 72 10.98 16.45 -9.51
CA ARG A 72 10.71 15.48 -8.46
C ARG A 72 11.90 14.57 -8.15
N PHE A 73 13.10 15.02 -8.47
CA PHE A 73 14.37 14.32 -8.16
C PHE A 73 14.41 12.86 -8.67
N GLY A 74 13.70 12.58 -9.75
CA GLY A 74 13.61 11.22 -10.31
C GLY A 74 12.74 10.24 -9.55
N LEU A 75 11.82 10.68 -8.70
CA LEU A 75 10.94 9.81 -7.93
C LEU A 75 9.68 9.44 -8.73
N ILE A 76 9.57 8.19 -9.17
CA ILE A 76 8.38 7.61 -9.79
C ILE A 76 7.51 6.95 -8.72
N ARG A 77 6.24 7.33 -8.64
CA ARG A 77 5.24 6.76 -7.74
C ARG A 77 4.49 5.64 -8.45
N LEU A 78 4.76 4.40 -8.04
CA LEU A 78 4.05 3.23 -8.56
C LEU A 78 2.99 2.78 -7.56
N LEU A 79 1.72 3.02 -7.89
CA LEU A 79 0.59 2.57 -7.10
C LEU A 79 0.34 1.08 -7.33
N THR A 80 0.12 0.35 -6.27
CA THR A 80 -0.20 -1.09 -6.32
C THR A 80 -1.20 -1.44 -5.21
N VAL A 81 -1.71 -2.68 -5.23
CA VAL A 81 -2.57 -3.18 -4.15
C VAL A 81 -1.73 -3.96 -3.15
N PHE A 82 -2.12 -3.87 -1.88
CA PHE A 82 -1.53 -4.69 -0.83
C PHE A 82 -2.19 -6.08 -0.85
N GLU A 83 -1.67 -6.94 -1.70
CA GLU A 83 -2.17 -8.29 -1.95
C GLU A 83 -0.97 -9.23 -2.16
N PRO A 84 -0.99 -10.45 -1.62
CA PRO A 84 0.17 -11.36 -1.67
C PRO A 84 0.77 -11.60 -3.04
N LEU A 85 -0.03 -11.65 -4.11
CA LEU A 85 0.46 -11.84 -5.47
C LEU A 85 1.17 -10.59 -6.00
N HIS A 86 0.66 -9.40 -5.66
CA HIS A 86 1.15 -8.13 -6.20
C HIS A 86 2.25 -7.53 -5.34
N TYR A 87 1.93 -7.24 -4.09
CA TYR A 87 2.85 -6.66 -3.14
C TYR A 87 2.51 -7.09 -1.72
N ALA A 88 3.44 -7.70 -1.04
CA ALA A 88 3.33 -8.05 0.37
C ALA A 88 4.72 -8.09 1.02
N VAL A 89 4.75 -8.16 2.33
CA VAL A 89 5.96 -8.14 3.15
C VAL A 89 6.02 -9.32 4.10
N ASP A 90 7.22 -9.90 4.26
CA ASP A 90 7.52 -11.01 5.17
C ASP A 90 8.73 -10.60 6.04
N GLY A 91 8.46 -9.96 7.17
CA GLY A 91 9.50 -9.32 7.99
C GLY A 91 10.29 -8.27 7.16
N PRO A 92 11.62 -8.35 7.10
CA PRO A 92 12.41 -7.39 6.33
C PRO A 92 12.40 -7.64 4.81
N LYS A 93 11.58 -8.56 4.32
CA LYS A 93 11.52 -8.93 2.90
C LYS A 93 10.24 -8.43 2.29
N GLN A 94 10.37 -7.59 1.30
CA GLN A 94 9.30 -7.24 0.38
C GLN A 94 9.26 -8.25 -0.77
N GLY A 95 8.08 -8.50 -1.32
CA GLY A 95 7.90 -9.41 -2.45
C GLY A 95 6.53 -9.25 -3.10
N GLY A 96 6.32 -10.03 -4.15
CA GLY A 96 5.16 -9.94 -5.03
C GLY A 96 5.60 -9.62 -6.45
N ILE A 97 4.77 -9.98 -7.42
CA ILE A 97 5.14 -9.82 -8.84
C ILE A 97 5.33 -8.34 -9.20
N THR A 98 4.48 -7.45 -8.66
CA THR A 98 4.58 -6.01 -8.92
C THR A 98 5.82 -5.41 -8.26
N TYR A 99 6.14 -5.85 -7.05
CA TYR A 99 7.37 -5.39 -6.37
C TYR A 99 8.62 -5.72 -7.18
N GLU A 100 8.79 -6.99 -7.58
CA GLU A 100 9.98 -7.37 -8.36
C GLU A 100 9.99 -6.71 -9.74
N ALA A 101 8.84 -6.60 -10.40
CA ALA A 101 8.75 -5.89 -11.67
C ALA A 101 9.13 -4.39 -11.53
N ALA A 102 8.75 -3.74 -10.44
CA ALA A 102 9.12 -2.36 -10.17
C ALA A 102 10.63 -2.17 -9.95
N ARG A 103 11.27 -3.09 -9.19
CA ARG A 103 12.74 -3.07 -9.00
C ARG A 103 13.49 -3.27 -10.32
N GLU A 104 13.07 -4.23 -11.13
CA GLU A 104 13.66 -4.47 -12.45
C GLU A 104 13.39 -3.31 -13.42
N PHE A 105 12.22 -2.68 -13.34
CA PHE A 105 11.91 -1.49 -14.13
C PHE A 105 12.80 -0.31 -13.75
N GLU A 106 13.07 -0.09 -12.47
CA GLU A 106 13.99 0.93 -11.99
C GLU A 106 15.38 0.75 -12.58
N GLU A 107 15.94 -0.46 -12.51
CA GLU A 107 17.27 -0.74 -13.08
C GLU A 107 17.27 -0.57 -14.61
N PHE A 108 16.27 -1.12 -15.29
CA PHE A 108 16.11 -1.00 -16.74
C PHE A 108 16.00 0.46 -17.18
N LEU A 109 15.24 1.29 -16.46
CA LEU A 109 15.05 2.70 -16.78
C LEU A 109 16.36 3.47 -16.60
N ASN A 110 17.06 3.28 -15.50
CA ASN A 110 18.35 3.94 -15.23
C ASN A 110 19.42 3.56 -16.26
N GLU A 111 19.50 2.30 -16.67
CA GLU A 111 20.39 1.86 -17.75
C GLU A 111 20.04 2.54 -19.08
N ARG A 112 18.75 2.62 -19.41
CA ARG A 112 18.26 3.20 -20.65
C ARG A 112 18.45 4.72 -20.72
N LEU A 113 18.36 5.40 -19.59
CA LEU A 113 18.64 6.84 -19.46
C LEU A 113 20.15 7.13 -19.41
N GLY A 114 21.01 6.12 -19.31
CA GLY A 114 22.46 6.27 -19.22
C GLY A 114 22.93 6.88 -17.90
N ILE A 115 22.13 6.72 -16.83
CA ILE A 115 22.42 7.29 -15.51
C ILE A 115 23.42 6.40 -14.79
N GLY A 116 24.68 6.85 -14.75
CA GLY A 116 25.79 6.12 -14.10
C GLY A 116 26.11 6.58 -12.68
N ARG A 117 25.58 7.74 -12.24
CA ARG A 117 25.84 8.29 -10.90
C ARG A 117 24.68 7.99 -9.97
N ALA A 118 24.98 7.56 -8.76
CA ALA A 118 23.95 7.25 -7.76
C ALA A 118 23.05 8.46 -7.45
N ASP A 119 23.59 9.67 -7.55
CA ASP A 119 22.90 10.91 -7.23
C ASP A 119 21.87 11.37 -8.26
N ASP A 120 21.93 10.82 -9.46
CA ASP A 120 21.07 11.21 -10.59
C ASP A 120 20.07 10.08 -10.91
N ARG A 121 20.04 9.00 -10.13
CA ARG A 121 19.18 7.83 -10.39
C ARG A 121 17.70 8.18 -10.25
N VAL A 122 16.92 7.59 -11.14
CA VAL A 122 15.46 7.52 -10.98
C VAL A 122 15.14 6.37 -10.03
N HIS A 123 14.25 6.63 -9.10
CA HIS A 123 13.77 5.65 -8.11
C HIS A 123 12.29 5.38 -8.30
N VAL A 124 11.90 4.11 -8.16
CA VAL A 124 10.50 3.70 -8.20
C VAL A 124 10.05 3.36 -6.78
N VAL A 125 9.14 4.15 -6.24
CA VAL A 125 8.53 3.93 -4.91
C VAL A 125 7.19 3.26 -5.10
N LEU A 126 7.00 2.10 -4.44
CA LEU A 126 5.72 1.41 -4.41
C LEU A 126 4.83 2.03 -3.33
N ILE A 127 3.61 2.38 -3.72
CA ILE A 127 2.61 2.95 -2.81
C ILE A 127 1.40 2.02 -2.83
N PRO A 128 1.18 1.23 -1.77
CA PRO A 128 0.02 0.40 -1.67
C PRO A 128 -1.23 1.25 -1.42
N VAL A 129 -2.23 1.07 -2.27
CA VAL A 129 -3.54 1.73 -2.20
C VAL A 129 -4.64 0.68 -2.43
N ARG A 130 -5.89 1.04 -2.21
CA ARG A 130 -7.01 0.15 -2.54
C ARG A 130 -7.18 0.04 -4.06
N LEU A 131 -7.82 -1.04 -4.51
CA LEU A 131 -8.04 -1.28 -5.94
C LEU A 131 -8.87 -0.15 -6.58
N ASP A 132 -9.91 0.32 -5.87
CA ASP A 132 -10.81 1.38 -6.33
C ASP A 132 -10.15 2.77 -6.37
N GLU A 133 -9.01 2.96 -5.69
CA GLU A 133 -8.23 4.19 -5.69
C GLU A 133 -7.21 4.27 -6.84
N LEU A 134 -6.81 3.13 -7.43
CA LEU A 134 -5.74 3.10 -8.44
C LEU A 134 -6.00 4.03 -9.62
N ILE A 135 -7.15 3.88 -10.29
CA ILE A 135 -7.48 4.69 -11.48
C ILE A 135 -7.76 6.15 -11.12
N PRO A 136 -8.57 6.48 -10.08
CA PRO A 136 -8.74 7.84 -9.62
C PRO A 136 -7.42 8.54 -9.26
N PHE A 137 -6.53 7.89 -8.53
CA PHE A 137 -5.26 8.50 -8.12
C PHE A 137 -4.33 8.77 -9.31
N ILE A 138 -4.28 7.88 -10.30
CA ILE A 138 -3.54 8.14 -11.54
C ILE A 138 -4.14 9.33 -12.29
N ARG A 139 -5.47 9.35 -12.48
CA ARG A 139 -6.17 10.45 -13.14
C ARG A 139 -5.91 11.80 -12.46
N ASP A 140 -5.95 11.81 -11.12
CA ASP A 140 -5.83 13.02 -10.31
C ASP A 140 -4.35 13.39 -10.03
N GLY A 141 -3.38 12.73 -10.66
CA GLY A 141 -1.96 13.05 -10.52
C GLY A 141 -1.35 12.66 -9.17
N ARG A 142 -1.97 11.78 -8.41
CA ARG A 142 -1.48 11.27 -7.12
C ARG A 142 -0.56 10.05 -7.27
N GLY A 143 -0.42 9.51 -8.47
CA GLY A 143 0.49 8.44 -8.86
C GLY A 143 0.95 8.62 -10.29
N ASP A 144 2.04 7.99 -10.66
CA ASP A 144 2.60 8.08 -12.01
C ASP A 144 2.34 6.81 -12.80
N ILE A 145 2.35 5.65 -12.13
CA ILE A 145 2.07 4.32 -12.68
C ILE A 145 1.13 3.58 -11.73
N ALA A 146 0.14 2.83 -12.24
CA ALA A 146 -0.61 1.86 -11.45
C ALA A 146 -0.41 0.45 -12.02
N ALA A 147 -0.08 -0.51 -11.15
CA ALA A 147 0.25 -1.89 -11.50
C ALA A 147 -0.38 -2.88 -10.49
N ALA A 148 -1.51 -3.48 -10.86
CA ALA A 148 -2.26 -4.41 -10.02
C ALA A 148 -3.18 -5.32 -10.86
N ASN A 149 -2.66 -6.04 -11.83
CA ASN A 149 -3.44 -6.89 -12.75
C ASN A 149 -4.60 -6.13 -13.44
N LEU A 150 -4.32 -4.89 -13.88
CA LEU A 150 -5.35 -4.02 -14.44
C LEU A 150 -5.71 -4.39 -15.88
N THR A 151 -6.92 -4.85 -16.08
CA THR A 151 -7.49 -5.06 -17.41
C THR A 151 -7.76 -3.73 -18.11
N ILE A 152 -7.33 -3.59 -19.36
CA ILE A 152 -7.66 -2.46 -20.21
C ILE A 152 -9.15 -2.54 -20.57
N THR A 153 -9.94 -1.55 -20.15
CA THR A 153 -11.35 -1.42 -20.52
C THR A 153 -11.63 -0.07 -21.14
N ASP A 154 -12.73 0.03 -21.92
CA ASP A 154 -13.15 1.30 -22.54
C ASP A 154 -13.48 2.36 -21.46
N GLU A 155 -13.95 1.96 -20.30
CA GLU A 155 -14.24 2.84 -19.18
C GLU A 155 -12.96 3.45 -18.63
N ARG A 156 -11.98 2.62 -18.30
CA ARG A 156 -10.66 3.05 -17.77
C ARG A 156 -9.88 3.90 -18.78
N LEU A 157 -9.97 3.59 -20.08
CA LEU A 157 -9.33 4.37 -21.15
C LEU A 157 -9.88 5.81 -21.27
N ARG A 158 -11.08 6.10 -20.74
CA ARG A 158 -11.58 7.48 -20.67
C ARG A 158 -10.85 8.31 -19.62
N GLU A 159 -10.31 7.68 -18.59
CA GLU A 159 -9.70 8.34 -17.45
C GLU A 159 -8.17 8.36 -17.51
N VAL A 160 -7.56 7.27 -17.93
CA VAL A 160 -6.09 7.06 -17.92
C VAL A 160 -5.60 6.52 -19.26
N ASP A 161 -4.30 6.54 -19.49
CA ASP A 161 -3.64 5.82 -20.58
C ASP A 161 -3.06 4.49 -20.04
N PHE A 162 -2.77 3.56 -20.95
CA PHE A 162 -2.18 2.27 -20.61
C PHE A 162 -0.91 2.02 -21.43
N SER A 163 0.00 1.25 -20.85
CA SER A 163 1.13 0.68 -21.58
C SER A 163 0.68 -0.40 -22.59
N GLU A 164 1.60 -0.87 -23.43
CA GLU A 164 1.45 -2.16 -24.10
C GLU A 164 1.23 -3.26 -23.07
N PRO A 165 0.37 -4.26 -23.36
CA PRO A 165 0.01 -5.27 -22.38
C PRO A 165 1.17 -6.18 -22.02
N PHE A 166 1.32 -6.47 -20.74
CA PHE A 166 2.20 -7.52 -20.24
C PHE A 166 1.61 -8.93 -20.46
N VAL A 167 0.27 -9.02 -20.44
CA VAL A 167 -0.52 -10.21 -20.81
C VAL A 167 -1.58 -9.79 -21.82
N ALA A 168 -1.62 -10.44 -22.97
CA ALA A 168 -2.52 -10.06 -24.07
C ALA A 168 -3.65 -11.08 -24.32
N ASP A 169 -3.66 -12.19 -23.59
CA ASP A 169 -4.53 -13.34 -23.81
C ASP A 169 -5.23 -13.82 -22.51
N ALA A 170 -5.42 -12.91 -21.56
CA ALA A 170 -6.16 -13.22 -20.35
C ALA A 170 -7.66 -13.37 -20.63
N TYR A 171 -8.35 -14.10 -19.77
CA TYR A 171 -9.80 -14.26 -19.83
C TYR A 171 -10.37 -14.46 -18.42
N GLU A 172 -11.61 -14.05 -18.26
CA GLU A 172 -12.33 -14.18 -17.00
C GLU A 172 -13.13 -15.48 -17.00
N ILE A 173 -13.23 -16.13 -15.84
CA ILE A 173 -14.02 -17.32 -15.61
C ILE A 173 -14.94 -17.16 -14.42
N VAL A 174 -16.01 -17.96 -14.39
CA VAL A 174 -16.86 -18.12 -13.23
C VAL A 174 -16.24 -19.14 -12.27
N VAL A 175 -16.25 -18.83 -10.98
CA VAL A 175 -15.80 -19.72 -9.91
C VAL A 175 -16.92 -19.90 -8.92
N THR A 176 -17.20 -21.16 -8.53
CA THR A 176 -18.26 -21.50 -7.59
C THR A 176 -17.75 -22.33 -6.42
N GLY A 177 -18.52 -22.34 -5.34
CA GLY A 177 -18.28 -23.17 -4.17
C GLY A 177 -18.70 -24.65 -4.37
N PRO A 178 -18.50 -25.48 -3.33
CA PRO A 178 -18.68 -26.94 -3.42
C PRO A 178 -20.11 -27.39 -3.67
N ASP A 179 -21.09 -26.63 -3.21
CA ASP A 179 -22.51 -26.98 -3.26
C ASP A 179 -23.26 -26.34 -4.45
N ALA A 180 -22.54 -25.69 -5.35
CA ALA A 180 -23.14 -25.01 -6.48
C ALA A 180 -23.55 -25.99 -7.59
N GLU A 181 -24.71 -25.72 -8.20
CA GLU A 181 -25.11 -26.47 -9.41
C GLU A 181 -24.13 -26.17 -10.56
N PRO A 182 -23.85 -27.16 -11.41
CA PRO A 182 -22.93 -27.00 -12.53
C PRO A 182 -23.31 -25.83 -13.45
N ILE A 183 -22.29 -25.10 -13.94
CA ILE A 183 -22.44 -24.01 -14.89
C ILE A 183 -21.63 -24.39 -16.15
N GLU A 184 -22.33 -24.56 -17.28
CA GLU A 184 -21.73 -25.00 -18.53
C GLU A 184 -21.73 -23.88 -19.61
N ALA A 185 -22.59 -22.86 -19.44
CA ALA A 185 -22.75 -21.74 -20.35
C ALA A 185 -23.11 -20.47 -19.58
N LEU A 186 -22.89 -19.29 -20.21
CA LEU A 186 -23.24 -17.98 -19.60
C LEU A 186 -24.73 -17.87 -19.27
N GLU A 187 -25.59 -18.52 -20.03
CA GLU A 187 -27.04 -18.57 -19.76
C GLU A 187 -27.39 -19.23 -18.42
N ASN A 188 -26.55 -20.13 -17.92
CA ASN A 188 -26.76 -20.76 -16.62
C ASN A 188 -26.52 -19.79 -15.44
N LEU A 189 -25.98 -18.59 -15.69
CA LEU A 189 -25.86 -17.52 -14.69
C LEU A 189 -27.19 -16.78 -14.49
N SER A 190 -28.15 -16.94 -15.39
CA SER A 190 -29.45 -16.27 -15.33
C SER A 190 -30.16 -16.50 -13.99
N GLY A 191 -30.46 -15.42 -13.27
CA GLY A 191 -31.10 -15.42 -11.96
C GLY A 191 -30.24 -15.90 -10.80
N ARG A 192 -28.93 -16.10 -11.02
CA ARG A 192 -27.98 -16.45 -9.94
C ARG A 192 -27.30 -15.20 -9.40
N SER A 193 -26.92 -15.25 -8.11
CA SER A 193 -26.14 -14.19 -7.46
C SER A 193 -24.65 -14.43 -7.69
N VAL A 194 -23.94 -13.40 -8.16
CA VAL A 194 -22.49 -13.41 -8.38
C VAL A 194 -21.87 -12.21 -7.68
N TYR A 195 -20.86 -12.46 -6.85
CA TYR A 195 -20.25 -11.49 -5.96
C TYR A 195 -18.95 -10.96 -6.54
N VAL A 196 -18.87 -9.64 -6.73
CA VAL A 196 -17.68 -8.97 -7.30
C VAL A 196 -17.51 -7.58 -6.70
N ARG A 197 -16.29 -7.04 -6.69
CA ARG A 197 -16.04 -5.64 -6.32
C ARG A 197 -16.63 -4.69 -7.37
N ARG A 198 -17.10 -3.55 -6.90
CA ARG A 198 -17.65 -2.50 -7.77
C ARG A 198 -16.62 -1.97 -8.77
N SER A 199 -15.36 -1.78 -8.33
CA SER A 199 -14.25 -1.24 -9.15
C SER A 199 -13.64 -2.26 -10.12
N SER A 200 -14.02 -3.54 -10.03
CA SER A 200 -13.41 -4.60 -10.84
C SER A 200 -13.92 -4.60 -12.29
N SER A 201 -13.07 -5.02 -13.24
CA SER A 201 -13.49 -5.28 -14.63
C SER A 201 -14.51 -6.42 -14.73
N TYR A 202 -14.59 -7.27 -13.72
CA TYR A 202 -15.53 -8.40 -13.65
C TYR A 202 -16.98 -7.92 -13.56
N ARG A 203 -17.23 -6.80 -12.83
CA ARG A 203 -18.54 -6.15 -12.79
C ARG A 203 -18.96 -5.68 -14.19
N GLU A 204 -18.07 -4.97 -14.92
CA GLU A 204 -18.35 -4.54 -16.29
C GLU A 204 -18.68 -5.73 -17.21
N SER A 205 -18.00 -6.86 -17.02
CA SER A 205 -18.22 -8.09 -17.77
C SER A 205 -19.58 -8.70 -17.49
N LEU A 206 -19.99 -8.77 -16.22
CA LEU A 206 -21.31 -9.26 -15.82
C LEU A 206 -22.43 -8.34 -16.31
N GLU A 207 -22.24 -7.03 -16.34
CA GLU A 207 -23.20 -6.10 -16.94
C GLU A 207 -23.37 -6.35 -18.44
N LYS A 208 -22.29 -6.70 -19.14
CA LYS A 208 -22.37 -7.12 -20.55
C LYS A 208 -23.15 -8.44 -20.69
N VAL A 209 -22.85 -9.42 -19.85
CA VAL A 209 -23.59 -10.70 -19.81
C VAL A 209 -25.09 -10.44 -19.55
N ASN A 210 -25.43 -9.52 -18.66
CA ASN A 210 -26.82 -9.15 -18.38
C ASN A 210 -27.53 -8.60 -19.61
N ARG A 211 -26.89 -7.74 -20.41
CA ARG A 211 -27.46 -7.27 -21.68
C ARG A 211 -27.69 -8.41 -22.66
N GLU A 212 -26.78 -9.36 -22.77
CA GLU A 212 -26.93 -10.53 -23.64
C GLU A 212 -28.06 -11.48 -23.19
N LEU A 213 -28.23 -11.64 -21.85
CA LEU A 213 -29.34 -12.42 -21.28
C LEU A 213 -30.69 -11.73 -21.52
N GLU A 214 -30.78 -10.42 -21.36
CA GLU A 214 -31.98 -9.63 -21.65
C GLU A 214 -32.41 -9.75 -23.12
N GLU A 215 -31.47 -9.66 -24.07
CA GLU A 215 -31.73 -9.88 -25.49
C GLU A 215 -32.31 -11.29 -25.77
N LYS A 216 -31.97 -12.28 -24.95
CA LYS A 216 -32.50 -13.66 -25.00
C LYS A 216 -33.82 -13.83 -24.22
N GLY A 217 -34.31 -12.78 -23.56
CA GLY A 217 -35.50 -12.82 -22.71
C GLY A 217 -35.32 -13.59 -21.41
N LEU A 218 -34.06 -13.73 -20.94
CA LEU A 218 -33.71 -14.40 -19.70
C LEU A 218 -33.52 -13.37 -18.57
N PRO A 219 -33.82 -13.73 -17.30
CA PRO A 219 -33.42 -12.92 -16.14
C PRO A 219 -31.93 -12.64 -16.14
N GLY A 220 -31.52 -11.44 -15.71
CA GLY A 220 -30.12 -11.11 -15.54
C GLY A 220 -29.47 -11.86 -14.36
N VAL A 221 -28.15 -11.80 -14.31
CA VAL A 221 -27.34 -12.18 -13.14
C VAL A 221 -27.59 -11.13 -12.06
N GLU A 222 -27.81 -11.56 -10.84
CA GLU A 222 -27.84 -10.68 -9.67
C GLU A 222 -26.39 -10.37 -9.26
N ILE A 223 -25.93 -9.16 -9.60
CA ILE A 223 -24.57 -8.72 -9.27
C ILE A 223 -24.60 -8.17 -7.86
N ILE A 224 -23.93 -8.85 -6.93
CA ILE A 224 -23.77 -8.41 -5.55
C ILE A 224 -22.42 -7.76 -5.38
N GLU A 225 -22.41 -6.48 -5.03
CA GLU A 225 -21.19 -5.74 -4.79
C GLU A 225 -20.63 -6.07 -3.40
N VAL A 226 -19.39 -6.58 -3.37
CA VAL A 226 -18.65 -6.79 -2.12
C VAL A 226 -17.78 -5.59 -1.80
N HIS A 227 -17.36 -5.49 -0.55
CA HIS A 227 -16.54 -4.39 -0.08
C HIS A 227 -15.18 -4.35 -0.82
N GLU A 228 -14.71 -3.14 -1.17
CA GLU A 228 -13.48 -2.92 -1.95
C GLU A 228 -12.19 -3.39 -1.24
N LEU A 229 -12.23 -3.59 0.06
CA LEU A 229 -11.12 -4.11 0.87
C LEU A 229 -10.94 -5.64 0.75
N LEU A 230 -11.92 -6.36 0.17
CA LEU A 230 -11.78 -7.78 -0.11
C LEU A 230 -11.01 -7.96 -1.40
N ASP A 231 -9.79 -8.49 -1.31
CA ASP A 231 -9.02 -8.87 -2.49
C ASP A 231 -9.59 -10.14 -3.16
N ASP A 232 -9.06 -10.51 -4.33
CA ASP A 232 -9.53 -11.69 -5.05
C ASP A 232 -9.34 -12.98 -4.23
N GLY A 233 -8.27 -13.05 -3.42
CA GLY A 233 -8.01 -14.17 -2.52
C GLY A 233 -9.07 -14.31 -1.44
N ALA A 234 -9.45 -13.22 -0.79
CA ALA A 234 -10.50 -13.22 0.25
C ALA A 234 -11.87 -13.57 -0.33
N ILE A 235 -12.21 -13.06 -1.51
CA ILE A 235 -13.47 -13.41 -2.18
C ILE A 235 -13.49 -14.90 -2.55
N LEU A 236 -12.38 -15.44 -3.05
CA LEU A 236 -12.27 -16.87 -3.38
C LEU A 236 -12.27 -17.76 -2.13
N GLU A 237 -11.75 -17.28 -0.99
CA GLU A 237 -11.88 -17.97 0.31
C GLU A 237 -13.33 -18.08 0.73
N MET A 238 -14.10 -16.99 0.64
CA MET A 238 -15.55 -17.01 0.93
C MET A 238 -16.33 -17.96 0.01
N VAL A 239 -15.94 -18.07 -1.26
CA VAL A 239 -16.52 -19.06 -2.20
C VAL A 239 -16.13 -20.49 -1.78
N HIS A 240 -14.87 -20.71 -1.39
CA HIS A 240 -14.36 -21.99 -0.93
C HIS A 240 -15.09 -22.50 0.33
N ASP A 241 -15.37 -21.60 1.27
CA ASP A 241 -16.02 -21.88 2.54
C ASP A 241 -17.56 -22.01 2.40
N GLY A 242 -18.11 -21.59 1.25
CA GLY A 242 -19.53 -21.63 0.95
C GLY A 242 -20.31 -20.43 1.50
N ASP A 243 -19.63 -19.40 1.98
CA ASP A 243 -20.25 -18.16 2.47
C ASP A 243 -20.93 -17.38 1.33
N ILE A 244 -20.35 -17.43 0.13
CA ILE A 244 -20.93 -16.90 -1.10
C ILE A 244 -20.93 -17.96 -2.22
N PRO A 245 -21.95 -18.00 -3.09
CA PRO A 245 -22.11 -19.09 -4.06
C PRO A 245 -21.17 -19.00 -5.25
N ALA A 246 -20.84 -17.80 -5.73
CA ALA A 246 -20.08 -17.63 -6.96
C ALA A 246 -19.39 -16.26 -7.05
N THR A 247 -18.27 -16.23 -7.76
CA THR A 247 -17.58 -15.00 -8.20
C THR A 247 -17.08 -15.13 -9.64
N VAL A 248 -16.55 -14.03 -10.18
CA VAL A 248 -15.83 -13.98 -11.45
C VAL A 248 -14.45 -13.42 -11.19
N VAL A 249 -13.43 -14.08 -11.71
CA VAL A 249 -12.04 -13.63 -11.65
C VAL A 249 -11.29 -14.03 -12.93
N ASP A 250 -10.11 -13.46 -13.15
CA ASP A 250 -9.22 -13.91 -14.22
C ASP A 250 -8.80 -15.37 -14.00
N ALA A 251 -8.77 -16.17 -15.06
CA ALA A 251 -8.48 -17.60 -14.98
C ALA A 251 -7.15 -17.92 -14.28
N HIS A 252 -6.09 -17.15 -14.55
CA HIS A 252 -4.78 -17.37 -13.92
C HIS A 252 -4.79 -17.09 -12.40
N ILE A 253 -5.66 -16.19 -11.93
CA ILE A 253 -5.89 -15.93 -10.50
C ILE A 253 -6.63 -17.12 -9.89
N ALA A 254 -7.73 -17.57 -10.51
CA ALA A 254 -8.49 -18.73 -10.04
C ALA A 254 -7.62 -20.00 -9.98
N GLU A 255 -6.82 -20.28 -11.02
CA GLU A 255 -5.91 -21.42 -11.07
C GLU A 255 -4.85 -21.40 -9.97
N PHE A 256 -4.37 -20.21 -9.61
CA PHE A 256 -3.45 -20.04 -8.50
C PHE A 256 -4.14 -20.38 -7.17
N TRP A 257 -5.29 -19.76 -6.88
CA TRP A 257 -5.99 -19.92 -5.60
C TRP A 257 -6.61 -21.31 -5.42
N LEU A 258 -6.95 -22.02 -6.50
CA LEU A 258 -7.38 -23.41 -6.43
C LEU A 258 -6.37 -24.33 -5.72
N ARG A 259 -5.08 -24.00 -5.74
CA ARG A 259 -4.03 -24.77 -5.03
C ARG A 259 -4.13 -24.61 -3.52
N LEU A 260 -4.64 -23.48 -3.05
CA LEU A 260 -4.85 -23.16 -1.64
C LEU A 260 -6.27 -23.49 -1.19
N TYR A 261 -7.23 -23.33 -2.08
CA TYR A 261 -8.67 -23.52 -1.84
C TYR A 261 -9.25 -24.65 -2.71
N PRO A 262 -9.04 -25.93 -2.32
CA PRO A 262 -9.35 -27.07 -3.19
C PRO A 262 -10.85 -27.32 -3.41
N ASN A 263 -11.75 -26.68 -2.65
CA ASN A 263 -13.21 -26.81 -2.84
C ASN A 263 -13.77 -25.88 -3.93
N LEU A 264 -12.93 -25.05 -4.55
CA LEU A 264 -13.35 -24.21 -5.66
C LEU A 264 -13.62 -25.03 -6.92
N SER A 265 -14.68 -24.69 -7.62
CA SER A 265 -15.02 -25.23 -8.95
C SER A 265 -14.82 -24.16 -10.01
N LEU A 266 -13.86 -24.37 -10.89
CA LEU A 266 -13.52 -23.44 -11.97
C LEU A 266 -14.29 -23.81 -13.24
N HIS A 267 -15.06 -22.88 -13.80
CA HIS A 267 -15.86 -23.08 -15.02
C HIS A 267 -15.15 -22.47 -16.23
N ASP A 268 -14.07 -23.09 -16.70
CA ASP A 268 -13.19 -22.57 -17.77
C ASP A 268 -13.92 -22.37 -19.10
N SER A 269 -15.02 -23.09 -19.35
CA SER A 269 -15.85 -22.88 -20.54
C SER A 269 -16.81 -21.69 -20.44
N VAL A 270 -16.98 -21.11 -19.25
CA VAL A 270 -17.93 -20.01 -18.99
C VAL A 270 -17.15 -18.72 -18.77
N ARG A 271 -17.01 -17.96 -19.84
CA ARG A 271 -16.09 -16.82 -19.91
C ARG A 271 -16.86 -15.51 -20.09
N PRO A 272 -17.08 -14.73 -19.03
CA PRO A 272 -17.71 -13.41 -19.13
C PRO A 272 -16.94 -12.44 -20.04
N ARG A 273 -15.59 -12.57 -20.08
CA ARG A 273 -14.71 -11.81 -20.97
C ARG A 273 -13.59 -12.69 -21.51
N GLU A 274 -13.32 -12.55 -22.79
CA GLU A 274 -12.17 -13.18 -23.47
C GLU A 274 -11.22 -12.13 -24.03
N ASN A 275 -9.98 -12.52 -24.31
CA ASN A 275 -8.94 -11.69 -24.91
C ASN A 275 -8.68 -10.39 -24.11
N SER A 276 -8.72 -10.51 -22.77
CA SER A 276 -8.37 -9.41 -21.88
C SER A 276 -6.90 -9.06 -22.00
N ARG A 277 -6.62 -7.77 -21.96
CA ARG A 277 -5.26 -7.24 -21.99
C ARG A 277 -4.94 -6.60 -20.65
N ILE A 278 -3.88 -7.08 -19.99
CA ILE A 278 -3.44 -6.60 -18.68
C ILE A 278 -2.21 -5.73 -18.87
N ALA A 279 -2.28 -4.49 -18.40
CA ALA A 279 -1.23 -3.49 -18.57
C ALA A 279 -1.08 -2.57 -17.36
N PHE A 280 -0.02 -1.77 -17.35
CA PHE A 280 0.12 -0.70 -16.38
C PHE A 280 -0.65 0.53 -16.85
N ALA A 281 -1.40 1.14 -15.92
CA ALA A 281 -2.06 2.42 -16.16
C ALA A 281 -1.14 3.58 -15.82
N VAL A 282 -1.25 4.67 -16.56
CA VAL A 282 -0.46 5.90 -16.38
C VAL A 282 -1.35 7.14 -16.60
N GLN A 283 -0.87 8.29 -16.15
CA GLN A 283 -1.55 9.56 -16.43
C GLN A 283 -1.67 9.79 -17.93
N LYS A 284 -2.75 10.44 -18.34
CA LYS A 284 -2.89 10.86 -19.74
C LYS A 284 -1.83 11.86 -20.16
N GLY A 285 -1.27 11.65 -21.35
CA GLY A 285 -0.32 12.59 -21.92
C GLY A 285 1.12 12.43 -21.41
N THR A 286 1.50 11.20 -21.02
CA THR A 286 2.86 10.85 -20.56
C THR A 286 3.58 9.89 -21.54
N PRO A 287 3.80 10.29 -22.82
CA PRO A 287 4.32 9.40 -23.85
C PRO A 287 5.75 8.92 -23.60
N GLU A 288 6.60 9.69 -22.89
CA GLU A 288 7.96 9.26 -22.57
C GLU A 288 7.96 8.15 -21.56
N LEU A 289 7.23 8.30 -20.44
CA LEU A 289 7.07 7.26 -19.42
C LEU A 289 6.46 5.98 -20.03
N VAL A 290 5.38 6.11 -20.81
CA VAL A 290 4.74 4.99 -21.55
C VAL A 290 5.74 4.31 -22.47
N GLY A 291 6.54 5.08 -23.21
CA GLY A 291 7.56 4.55 -24.12
C GLY A 291 8.62 3.70 -23.40
N HIS A 292 9.01 4.06 -22.19
CA HIS A 292 9.92 3.27 -21.36
C HIS A 292 9.25 2.03 -20.78
N ILE A 293 8.01 2.14 -20.30
CA ILE A 293 7.23 0.99 -19.81
C ILE A 293 7.01 -0.03 -20.95
N ASN A 294 6.65 0.42 -22.17
CA ASN A 294 6.48 -0.45 -23.33
C ASN A 294 7.78 -1.18 -23.72
N ALA A 295 8.91 -0.47 -23.67
CA ALA A 295 10.20 -1.10 -23.91
C ALA A 295 10.53 -2.16 -22.84
N PHE A 296 10.18 -1.89 -21.57
CA PHE A 296 10.32 -2.85 -20.48
C PHE A 296 9.37 -4.05 -20.66
N ALA A 297 8.10 -3.84 -20.96
CA ALA A 297 7.14 -4.92 -21.20
C ALA A 297 7.60 -5.85 -22.33
N LYS A 298 8.15 -5.29 -23.41
CA LYS A 298 8.72 -6.07 -24.50
C LYS A 298 9.93 -6.88 -24.10
N ALA A 299 10.77 -6.36 -23.22
CA ALA A 299 12.01 -7.03 -22.79
C ALA A 299 11.77 -8.04 -21.67
N HIS A 300 10.74 -7.82 -20.81
CA HIS A 300 10.56 -8.52 -19.54
C HIS A 300 9.14 -9.10 -19.32
N GLY A 301 8.22 -8.97 -20.28
CA GLY A 301 6.86 -9.49 -20.20
C GLY A 301 6.77 -11.02 -20.32
N LYS A 302 5.55 -11.55 -20.29
CA LYS A 302 5.26 -12.99 -20.47
C LYS A 302 5.94 -13.53 -21.73
N GLY A 303 6.63 -14.68 -21.60
CA GLY A 303 7.41 -15.30 -22.68
C GLY A 303 8.89 -14.94 -22.68
N THR A 304 9.33 -13.94 -21.94
CA THR A 304 10.75 -13.63 -21.72
C THR A 304 11.31 -14.40 -20.53
N TYR A 305 12.63 -14.35 -20.33
CA TYR A 305 13.27 -15.03 -19.19
C TYR A 305 12.75 -14.50 -17.86
N LEU A 306 12.79 -13.17 -17.64
CA LEU A 306 12.33 -12.57 -16.38
C LEU A 306 10.84 -12.77 -16.17
N GLY A 307 10.01 -12.48 -17.18
CA GLY A 307 8.56 -12.66 -17.08
C GLY A 307 8.18 -14.10 -16.69
N ASN A 308 8.83 -15.10 -17.30
CA ASN A 308 8.57 -16.51 -16.96
C ASN A 308 9.07 -16.87 -15.55
N VAL A 309 10.18 -16.29 -15.08
CA VAL A 309 10.68 -16.50 -13.70
C VAL A 309 9.69 -15.92 -12.69
N LEU A 310 9.18 -14.71 -12.91
CA LEU A 310 8.22 -14.06 -12.02
C LEU A 310 6.88 -14.81 -11.98
N ILE A 311 6.35 -15.21 -13.16
CA ILE A 311 5.13 -16.01 -13.24
C ILE A 311 5.30 -17.32 -12.46
N ARG A 312 6.40 -18.04 -12.67
CA ARG A 312 6.66 -19.29 -11.95
C ARG A 312 6.74 -19.09 -10.44
N ARG A 313 7.38 -17.99 -9.99
CA ARG A 313 7.57 -17.71 -8.56
C ARG A 313 6.27 -17.36 -7.85
N TYR A 314 5.40 -16.57 -8.49
CA TYR A 314 4.23 -16.00 -7.85
C TYR A 314 2.91 -16.66 -8.24
N PHE A 315 2.79 -17.24 -9.45
CA PHE A 315 1.55 -17.87 -9.92
C PHE A 315 1.64 -19.40 -10.00
N GLU A 316 2.82 -20.00 -10.02
CA GLU A 316 2.96 -21.46 -10.07
C GLU A 316 3.35 -22.07 -8.70
N SER A 317 3.86 -21.28 -7.73
CA SER A 317 4.19 -21.70 -6.37
C SER A 317 3.37 -20.95 -5.33
N PRO A 318 2.67 -21.63 -4.41
CA PRO A 318 1.96 -20.97 -3.31
C PRO A 318 2.90 -20.54 -2.17
N ASP A 319 4.18 -20.94 -2.18
CA ASP A 319 5.13 -20.77 -1.07
C ASP A 319 5.23 -19.33 -0.54
N TRP A 320 5.15 -18.34 -1.42
CA TRP A 320 5.19 -16.93 -1.03
C TRP A 320 3.88 -16.52 -0.36
N VAL A 321 2.75 -16.82 -1.00
CA VAL A 321 1.43 -16.45 -0.49
C VAL A 321 1.15 -17.14 0.85
N GLU A 322 1.48 -18.44 0.98
CA GLU A 322 1.37 -19.15 2.26
C GLU A 322 2.18 -18.50 3.39
N ARG A 323 3.34 -17.94 3.08
CA ARG A 323 4.14 -17.23 4.10
C ARG A 323 3.53 -15.91 4.52
N VAL A 324 3.05 -15.10 3.57
CA VAL A 324 2.57 -13.73 3.83
C VAL A 324 1.09 -13.67 4.19
N SER A 325 0.27 -14.63 3.73
CA SER A 325 -1.15 -14.77 4.06
C SER A 325 -1.37 -15.43 5.43
N ARG A 326 -0.30 -15.89 6.10
CA ARG A 326 -0.50 -16.54 7.38
C ARG A 326 -1.15 -15.57 8.37
N TYR A 327 -2.36 -15.88 8.74
CA TYR A 327 -3.13 -15.43 9.91
C TYR A 327 -2.29 -15.22 11.18
N GLU A 328 -1.09 -15.78 11.20
CA GLU A 328 -0.20 -15.77 12.33
C GLU A 328 0.43 -14.39 12.61
N ILE A 329 0.68 -13.59 11.56
CA ILE A 329 1.22 -12.23 11.72
C ILE A 329 0.12 -11.31 12.26
N ASP A 330 -1.06 -11.37 11.67
CA ASP A 330 -2.20 -10.55 12.09
C ASP A 330 -2.64 -10.95 13.51
N ARG A 331 -2.67 -12.25 13.82
CA ARG A 331 -2.97 -12.75 15.17
C ARG A 331 -1.89 -12.37 16.21
N ARG A 332 -0.60 -12.32 15.83
CA ARG A 332 0.47 -11.86 16.72
C ARG A 332 0.35 -10.36 16.98
N LEU A 333 0.07 -9.58 15.94
CA LEU A 333 -0.17 -8.14 16.07
C LEU A 333 -1.38 -7.89 16.97
N ASP A 334 -2.51 -8.54 16.72
CA ASP A 334 -3.74 -8.43 17.51
C ASP A 334 -3.51 -8.68 19.00
N ALA A 335 -2.72 -9.71 19.33
CA ALA A 335 -2.39 -10.04 20.70
C ALA A 335 -1.51 -8.95 21.39
N LEU A 336 -0.84 -8.11 20.63
CA LEU A 336 0.12 -7.11 21.11
C LEU A 336 -0.38 -5.66 20.99
N ILE A 337 -1.49 -5.39 20.29
CA ILE A 337 -1.98 -4.02 20.03
C ILE A 337 -2.10 -3.23 21.34
N ALA A 338 -2.77 -3.78 22.35
CA ALA A 338 -2.95 -3.09 23.62
C ALA A 338 -1.61 -2.76 24.33
N THR A 339 -0.61 -3.61 24.17
CA THR A 339 0.73 -3.40 24.73
C THR A 339 1.48 -2.29 23.97
N PHE A 340 1.38 -2.29 22.63
CA PHE A 340 1.94 -1.22 21.80
C PHE A 340 1.29 0.12 22.12
N GLN A 341 -0.05 0.18 22.19
CA GLN A 341 -0.79 1.38 22.53
C GLN A 341 -0.39 1.95 23.90
N ALA A 342 -0.37 1.11 24.94
CA ALA A 342 0.01 1.54 26.28
C ALA A 342 1.46 2.05 26.38
N SER A 343 2.38 1.41 25.65
CA SER A 343 3.78 1.83 25.63
C SER A 343 3.98 3.12 24.83
N ALA A 344 3.33 3.22 23.67
CA ALA A 344 3.41 4.39 22.81
C ALA A 344 2.81 5.64 23.49
N GLU A 345 1.64 5.54 24.13
CA GLU A 345 1.02 6.62 24.91
C GLU A 345 1.95 7.12 26.02
N ARG A 346 2.64 6.21 26.75
CA ARG A 346 3.56 6.57 27.82
C ARG A 346 4.77 7.38 27.36
N TYR A 347 5.22 7.14 26.15
CA TYR A 347 6.44 7.75 25.61
C TYR A 347 6.17 8.72 24.45
N ASP A 348 4.92 9.14 24.25
CA ASP A 348 4.51 10.07 23.21
C ASP A 348 5.01 9.64 21.81
N LEU A 349 4.61 8.42 21.40
CA LEU A 349 4.97 7.79 20.13
C LEU A 349 3.70 7.29 19.42
N ASP A 350 3.76 7.13 18.10
CA ASP A 350 2.72 6.41 17.36
C ASP A 350 2.89 4.89 17.57
N TRP A 351 1.87 4.23 18.13
CA TRP A 351 1.91 2.81 18.40
C TRP A 351 1.98 1.95 17.13
N ARG A 352 1.45 2.45 15.99
CA ARG A 352 1.51 1.74 14.71
C ARG A 352 2.95 1.69 14.19
N ARG A 353 3.67 2.79 14.31
CA ARG A 353 5.10 2.87 13.97
C ARG A 353 5.94 2.00 14.89
N LEU A 354 5.63 1.99 16.18
CA LEU A 354 6.32 1.13 17.14
C LEU A 354 6.06 -0.36 16.83
N ALA A 355 4.84 -0.73 16.47
CA ALA A 355 4.50 -2.09 16.03
C ALA A 355 5.15 -2.46 14.70
N ALA A 356 5.18 -1.52 13.74
CA ALA A 356 5.88 -1.68 12.47
C ALA A 356 7.39 -1.89 12.67
N GLN A 357 8.00 -1.16 13.60
CA GLN A 357 9.39 -1.35 13.99
C GLN A 357 9.62 -2.75 14.58
N ALA A 358 8.78 -3.20 15.50
CA ALA A 358 8.86 -4.55 16.07
C ALA A 358 8.70 -5.64 14.99
N TYR A 359 7.84 -5.37 14.00
CA TYR A 359 7.68 -6.26 12.86
C TYR A 359 8.96 -6.31 12.01
N GLN A 360 9.56 -5.17 11.69
CA GLN A 360 10.84 -5.08 10.96
C GLN A 360 11.98 -5.80 11.72
N GLU A 361 12.04 -5.67 13.04
CA GLU A 361 13.10 -6.24 13.88
C GLU A 361 12.98 -7.75 14.03
N SER A 362 11.79 -8.27 14.25
CA SER A 362 11.61 -9.66 14.67
C SER A 362 10.52 -10.44 13.93
N GLY A 363 9.65 -9.80 13.13
CA GLY A 363 8.41 -10.40 12.65
C GLY A 363 7.41 -10.65 13.78
N LEU A 364 7.41 -9.78 14.80
CA LEU A 364 6.62 -9.90 16.03
C LEU A 364 6.91 -11.21 16.82
N ASP A 365 8.15 -11.70 16.79
CA ASP A 365 8.58 -12.88 17.55
C ASP A 365 9.40 -12.50 18.79
N GLN A 366 8.80 -12.61 19.98
CA GLN A 366 9.47 -12.34 21.26
C GLN A 366 10.66 -13.28 21.52
N ASN A 367 10.67 -14.48 20.93
CA ASN A 367 11.74 -15.44 21.13
C ASN A 367 12.95 -15.21 20.25
N ARG A 368 12.85 -14.28 19.29
CA ARG A 368 13.95 -13.99 18.36
C ARG A 368 15.18 -13.51 19.09
N ARG A 369 16.33 -14.07 18.68
CA ARG A 369 17.67 -13.70 19.17
C ARG A 369 18.57 -13.47 17.96
N SER A 370 19.24 -12.32 17.91
CA SER A 370 20.22 -12.08 16.86
C SER A 370 21.58 -12.73 17.19
N SER A 371 22.41 -12.92 16.16
CA SER A 371 23.79 -13.39 16.34
C SER A 371 24.67 -12.47 17.20
N ARG A 372 24.27 -11.20 17.32
CA ARG A 372 24.93 -10.18 18.15
C ARG A 372 24.35 -10.11 19.57
N GLY A 373 23.34 -10.91 19.89
CA GLY A 373 22.71 -10.99 21.20
C GLY A 373 21.55 -10.03 21.45
N ALA A 374 20.99 -9.41 20.40
CA ALA A 374 19.76 -8.63 20.52
C ALA A 374 18.57 -9.55 20.80
N ILE A 375 17.57 -9.06 21.57
CA ILE A 375 16.51 -9.85 22.17
C ILE A 375 15.13 -9.31 21.83
N GLY A 376 14.21 -10.21 21.47
CA GLY A 376 12.77 -10.02 21.48
C GLY A 376 12.21 -9.23 20.32
N LEU A 377 10.99 -8.73 20.51
CA LEU A 377 10.20 -7.99 19.53
C LEU A 377 10.95 -6.81 18.93
N MET A 378 11.58 -5.99 19.81
CA MET A 378 12.28 -4.77 19.42
C MET A 378 13.79 -4.98 19.22
N GLN A 379 14.28 -6.23 19.23
CA GLN A 379 15.70 -6.59 19.06
C GLN A 379 16.67 -5.72 19.89
N LEU A 380 16.36 -5.54 21.18
CA LEU A 380 17.17 -4.72 22.07
C LEU A 380 18.45 -5.44 22.51
N MET A 381 19.55 -4.73 22.47
CA MET A 381 20.78 -5.19 23.12
C MET A 381 20.61 -5.15 24.65
N PRO A 382 21.07 -6.17 25.41
CA PRO A 382 20.95 -6.19 26.87
C PRO A 382 21.58 -4.98 27.56
N ALA A 383 22.62 -4.39 26.99
CA ALA A 383 23.22 -3.16 27.50
C ALA A 383 22.26 -1.98 27.39
N THR A 384 21.65 -1.79 26.21
CA THR A 384 20.67 -0.73 25.96
C THR A 384 19.42 -0.88 26.84
N ALA A 385 18.92 -2.11 27.01
CA ALA A 385 17.81 -2.37 27.91
C ALA A 385 18.14 -1.91 29.36
N ARG A 386 19.32 -2.24 29.90
CA ARG A 386 19.74 -1.80 31.22
C ARG A 386 19.92 -0.28 31.34
N GLU A 387 20.44 0.37 30.31
CA GLU A 387 20.51 1.84 30.26
C GLU A 387 19.11 2.49 30.32
N MET A 388 18.12 1.83 29.73
CA MET A 388 16.71 2.23 29.83
C MET A 388 16.04 1.82 31.15
N GLY A 389 16.77 1.13 32.05
CA GLY A 389 16.28 0.72 33.37
C GLY A 389 15.54 -0.62 33.39
N PHE A 390 15.79 -1.47 32.40
CA PHE A 390 15.19 -2.81 32.30
C PHE A 390 16.28 -3.87 32.44
N ASP A 391 16.27 -4.61 33.56
CA ASP A 391 17.20 -5.72 33.79
C ASP A 391 16.81 -6.98 33.01
N ASP A 392 15.51 -7.14 32.72
CA ASP A 392 14.96 -8.26 31.98
C ASP A 392 13.93 -7.75 30.91
N VAL A 393 14.13 -8.15 29.67
CA VAL A 393 13.27 -7.86 28.51
C VAL A 393 12.81 -9.15 27.83
N SER A 394 12.66 -10.22 28.61
CA SER A 394 12.25 -11.54 28.10
C SER A 394 10.75 -11.63 27.83
N THR A 395 9.92 -10.74 28.42
CA THR A 395 8.50 -10.65 28.12
C THR A 395 8.22 -9.64 27.02
N ALA A 396 7.08 -9.80 26.31
CA ALA A 396 6.68 -8.89 25.25
C ALA A 396 6.48 -7.46 25.78
N GLU A 397 5.81 -7.32 26.94
CA GLU A 397 5.53 -6.04 27.58
C GLU A 397 6.82 -5.29 27.91
N ALA A 398 7.74 -5.94 28.61
CA ALA A 398 9.01 -5.34 29.00
C ALA A 398 9.88 -4.99 27.78
N ASN A 399 9.82 -5.82 26.73
CA ASN A 399 10.60 -5.62 25.52
C ASN A 399 10.07 -4.43 24.70
N ILE A 400 8.75 -4.35 24.49
CA ILE A 400 8.10 -3.24 23.80
C ILE A 400 8.30 -1.94 24.58
N GLU A 401 8.09 -1.95 25.90
CA GLU A 401 8.25 -0.76 26.73
C GLU A 401 9.70 -0.24 26.73
N ALA A 402 10.68 -1.13 26.83
CA ALA A 402 12.09 -0.77 26.75
C ALA A 402 12.47 -0.20 25.38
N GLY A 403 11.90 -0.76 24.29
CA GLY A 403 12.08 -0.27 22.93
C GLY A 403 11.48 1.13 22.73
N ALA A 404 10.24 1.33 23.18
CA ALA A 404 9.58 2.63 23.13
C ALA A 404 10.35 3.70 23.92
N LYS A 405 10.80 3.36 25.14
CA LYS A 405 11.64 4.25 25.95
C LYS A 405 12.94 4.60 25.27
N TYR A 406 13.59 3.64 24.61
CA TYR A 406 14.82 3.89 23.87
C TYR A 406 14.58 4.80 22.66
N MET A 407 13.49 4.60 21.89
CA MET A 407 13.11 5.51 20.80
C MET A 407 12.89 6.94 21.29
N ARG A 408 12.12 7.14 22.38
CA ARG A 408 11.93 8.45 22.99
C ARG A 408 13.25 9.07 23.45
N HIS A 409 14.10 8.27 24.09
CA HIS A 409 15.44 8.73 24.51
C HIS A 409 16.30 9.20 23.32
N VAL A 410 16.26 8.51 22.19
CA VAL A 410 16.99 8.91 20.99
C VAL A 410 16.44 10.23 20.43
N ILE A 411 15.11 10.38 20.35
CA ILE A 411 14.49 11.63 19.91
C ILE A 411 14.88 12.78 20.84
N ASP A 412 14.68 12.64 22.15
CA ASP A 412 14.96 13.68 23.13
C ASP A 412 16.43 14.11 23.14
N THR A 413 17.33 13.15 22.97
CA THR A 413 18.77 13.41 23.08
C THR A 413 19.37 14.00 21.81
N TYR A 414 18.88 13.58 20.64
CA TYR A 414 19.55 13.90 19.36
C TYR A 414 18.68 14.70 18.39
N PHE A 415 17.34 14.68 18.55
CA PHE A 415 16.42 15.23 17.57
C PHE A 415 15.30 16.10 18.18
N SER A 416 15.41 16.48 19.45
CA SER A 416 14.44 17.38 20.10
C SER A 416 14.28 18.74 19.39
N GLU A 417 15.34 19.24 18.76
CA GLU A 417 15.29 20.46 17.94
C GLU A 417 14.47 20.27 16.66
N VAL A 418 14.44 19.04 16.10
CA VAL A 418 13.62 18.68 14.92
C VAL A 418 12.16 18.62 15.32
N GLU A 419 11.86 17.91 16.41
CA GLU A 419 10.52 17.72 16.95
C GLU A 419 9.86 19.05 17.38
N SER A 420 10.66 19.99 17.83
CA SER A 420 10.20 21.34 18.23
C SER A 420 10.44 22.42 17.16
N ASN A 421 10.66 22.03 15.90
CA ASN A 421 10.95 22.96 14.83
C ASN A 421 9.73 23.84 14.47
N PRO A 422 9.77 25.16 14.73
CA PRO A 422 8.63 26.06 14.46
C PRO A 422 8.38 26.30 12.97
N GLY A 423 9.26 25.84 12.09
CA GLY A 423 9.12 25.89 10.64
C GLY A 423 8.30 24.73 10.04
N LEU A 424 7.98 23.73 10.84
CA LEU A 424 7.15 22.60 10.49
C LEU A 424 5.85 22.62 11.33
N ASP A 425 4.77 22.06 10.81
CA ASP A 425 3.64 21.76 11.70
C ASP A 425 4.07 20.69 12.73
N PRO A 426 3.42 20.64 13.90
CA PRO A 426 3.86 19.77 15.00
C PRO A 426 3.88 18.27 14.63
N GLU A 427 2.96 17.81 13.81
CA GLU A 427 2.86 16.42 13.38
C GLU A 427 3.99 16.06 12.42
N ALA A 428 4.23 16.89 11.40
CA ALA A 428 5.36 16.72 10.50
C ALA A 428 6.71 16.80 11.24
N ALA A 429 6.87 17.69 12.21
CA ALA A 429 8.08 17.79 13.02
C ALA A 429 8.34 16.50 13.82
N HIS A 430 7.29 15.95 14.46
CA HIS A 430 7.37 14.68 15.18
C HIS A 430 7.77 13.53 14.24
N GLU A 431 7.22 13.48 13.04
CA GLU A 431 7.53 12.47 12.03
C GLU A 431 8.98 12.51 11.57
N GLN A 432 9.49 13.70 11.26
CA GLN A 432 10.89 13.84 10.84
C GLN A 432 11.85 13.44 11.97
N ALA A 433 11.53 13.80 13.21
CA ALA A 433 12.29 13.38 14.38
C ALA A 433 12.26 11.86 14.55
N TYR A 434 11.09 11.23 14.33
CA TYR A 434 10.93 9.78 14.41
C TYR A 434 11.70 9.05 13.30
N ALA A 435 11.66 9.53 12.05
CA ALA A 435 12.42 8.97 10.93
C ALA A 435 13.94 9.00 11.19
N LEU A 436 14.45 10.14 11.67
CA LEU A 436 15.85 10.28 12.06
C LEU A 436 16.22 9.35 13.23
N ALA A 437 15.30 9.14 14.18
CA ALA A 437 15.49 8.23 15.29
C ALA A 437 15.48 6.76 14.84
N LEU A 438 14.63 6.38 13.88
CA LEU A 438 14.64 5.05 13.25
C LEU A 438 15.97 4.76 12.55
N ALA A 439 16.45 5.67 11.72
CA ALA A 439 17.76 5.55 11.09
C ALA A 439 18.88 5.40 12.13
N SER A 440 18.74 6.11 13.27
CA SER A 440 19.66 6.05 14.40
C SER A 440 19.60 4.74 15.16
N TYR A 441 18.43 4.14 15.29
CA TYR A 441 18.24 2.82 15.88
C TYR A 441 19.03 1.75 15.13
N ASN A 442 18.96 1.80 13.79
CA ASN A 442 19.68 0.89 12.92
C ASN A 442 21.19 1.17 12.82
N ALA A 443 21.59 2.44 12.55
CA ALA A 443 22.95 2.80 12.19
C ALA A 443 23.76 3.47 13.34
N GLY A 444 23.10 3.77 14.44
CA GLY A 444 23.68 4.45 15.61
C GLY A 444 23.50 5.97 15.62
N PRO A 445 23.00 6.56 16.73
CA PRO A 445 22.57 7.95 16.80
C PRO A 445 23.69 8.96 16.56
N THR A 446 24.90 8.73 17.06
CA THR A 446 26.05 9.61 16.82
C THR A 446 26.42 9.71 15.32
N ARG A 447 26.24 8.61 14.58
CA ARG A 447 26.53 8.58 13.14
C ARG A 447 25.50 9.39 12.37
N ILE A 448 24.22 9.16 12.60
CA ILE A 448 23.12 9.88 11.92
C ILE A 448 23.17 11.37 12.26
N SER A 449 23.32 11.74 13.53
CA SER A 449 23.44 13.14 13.95
C SER A 449 24.61 13.87 13.25
N ARG A 450 25.75 13.20 13.06
CA ARG A 450 26.87 13.76 12.30
C ARG A 450 26.56 13.97 10.81
N ILE A 451 25.84 13.02 10.18
CA ILE A 451 25.44 13.13 8.77
C ILE A 451 24.40 14.24 8.62
N ARG A 452 23.45 14.36 9.53
CA ARG A 452 22.48 15.45 9.61
C ARG A 452 23.16 16.82 9.61
N ASN A 453 24.21 16.99 10.42
CA ASN A 453 25.00 18.23 10.45
C ASN A 453 25.70 18.51 9.10
N GLN A 454 26.13 17.48 8.37
CA GLN A 454 26.73 17.63 7.04
C GLN A 454 25.69 18.00 5.97
N ALA A 455 24.39 17.71 6.18
CA ALA A 455 23.33 18.14 5.28
C ALA A 455 23.24 19.65 5.21
N ALA A 456 23.26 20.34 6.35
CA ALA A 456 23.27 21.80 6.42
C ALA A 456 24.45 22.44 5.67
N ASP A 457 25.65 21.85 5.78
CA ASP A 457 26.86 22.32 5.07
C ASP A 457 26.73 22.20 3.54
N ARG A 458 25.79 21.38 3.06
CA ARG A 458 25.53 21.14 1.63
C ARG A 458 24.29 21.87 1.11
N GLY A 459 23.63 22.67 1.97
CA GLY A 459 22.43 23.43 1.62
C GLY A 459 21.16 22.59 1.60
N LEU A 460 21.18 21.41 2.24
CA LEU A 460 20.03 20.55 2.49
C LEU A 460 19.43 20.89 3.86
N ASP A 461 18.13 20.60 4.06
CA ASP A 461 17.51 20.82 5.37
C ASP A 461 17.87 19.66 6.32
N PRO A 462 18.64 19.93 7.40
CA PRO A 462 19.03 18.89 8.34
C PRO A 462 17.88 18.36 9.19
N ASN A 463 16.71 19.00 9.15
CA ASN A 463 15.54 18.61 9.92
C ASN A 463 14.56 17.75 9.13
N ILE A 464 14.82 17.54 7.85
CA ILE A 464 13.98 16.72 6.97
C ILE A 464 14.74 15.44 6.62
N TRP A 465 14.12 14.29 6.89
CA TRP A 465 14.69 12.99 6.54
C TRP A 465 14.57 12.74 5.04
N PHE A 466 13.32 12.70 4.55
CA PHE A 466 13.01 12.28 3.18
C PHE A 466 13.53 13.28 2.15
N GLY A 467 14.38 12.78 1.24
CA GLY A 467 14.97 13.58 0.17
C GLY A 467 16.10 14.54 0.58
N GLU A 468 16.32 14.79 1.87
CA GLU A 468 17.31 15.73 2.39
C GLU A 468 18.48 15.02 3.12
N VAL A 469 18.23 14.44 4.31
CA VAL A 469 19.26 13.72 5.07
C VAL A 469 19.43 12.28 4.55
N GLU A 470 18.37 11.66 4.13
CA GLU A 470 18.30 10.29 3.61
C GLU A 470 19.36 10.00 2.53
N PRO A 471 19.48 10.78 1.42
CA PRO A 471 20.47 10.52 0.38
C PRO A 471 21.91 10.57 0.88
N LEU A 472 22.20 11.38 1.91
CA LEU A 472 23.52 11.43 2.52
C LEU A 472 23.79 10.21 3.38
N VAL A 473 22.78 9.69 4.07
CA VAL A 473 22.87 8.44 4.83
C VAL A 473 23.11 7.29 3.87
N ALA A 474 22.35 7.19 2.77
CA ALA A 474 22.54 6.17 1.73
C ALA A 474 24.00 6.16 1.19
N ARG A 475 24.57 7.34 0.93
CA ARG A 475 25.96 7.47 0.44
C ARG A 475 27.03 7.15 1.49
N THR A 476 26.78 7.51 2.75
CA THR A 476 27.80 7.47 3.81
C THR A 476 27.80 6.15 4.58
N VAL A 477 26.62 5.57 4.77
CA VAL A 477 26.38 4.34 5.55
C VAL A 477 26.02 3.16 4.65
N GLY A 478 25.26 3.41 3.60
CA GLY A 478 24.67 2.42 2.71
C GLY A 478 23.15 2.47 2.75
N ALA A 479 22.50 1.67 1.91
CA ALA A 479 21.05 1.64 1.77
C ALA A 479 20.31 1.02 2.98
N GLU A 480 21.01 0.25 3.85
CA GLU A 480 20.36 -0.48 4.94
C GLU A 480 19.57 0.41 5.90
N PRO A 481 20.11 1.55 6.43
CA PRO A 481 19.34 2.42 7.32
C PRO A 481 18.19 3.14 6.60
N VAL A 482 18.33 3.43 5.31
CA VAL A 482 17.27 4.04 4.49
C VAL A 482 16.14 3.04 4.32
N ASN A 483 16.43 1.87 3.79
CA ASN A 483 15.44 0.81 3.64
C ASN A 483 14.76 0.43 4.98
N TYR A 484 15.48 0.55 6.09
CA TYR A 484 14.92 0.29 7.42
C TYR A 484 13.84 1.32 7.77
N VAL A 485 14.08 2.59 7.52
CA VAL A 485 13.09 3.66 7.74
C VAL A 485 11.90 3.46 6.81
N ASP A 486 12.13 3.33 5.50
CA ASP A 486 11.09 3.17 4.49
C ASP A 486 10.18 1.97 4.80
N ASN A 487 10.76 0.81 5.10
CA ASN A 487 10.00 -0.37 5.46
C ASN A 487 9.09 -0.14 6.67
N ILE A 488 9.55 0.57 7.71
CA ILE A 488 8.77 0.82 8.92
C ILE A 488 7.61 1.77 8.62
N PHE A 489 7.82 2.80 7.81
CA PHE A 489 6.75 3.67 7.36
C PHE A 489 5.72 2.91 6.53
N GLU A 490 6.14 2.10 5.57
CA GLU A 490 5.25 1.22 4.79
C GLU A 490 4.46 0.24 5.68
N TYR A 491 5.10 -0.37 6.68
CA TYR A 491 4.42 -1.26 7.63
C TYR A 491 3.41 -0.53 8.51
N SER A 492 3.70 0.70 8.91
CA SER A 492 2.76 1.49 9.73
C SER A 492 1.48 1.80 8.96
N ILE A 493 1.59 2.13 7.67
CA ILE A 493 0.45 2.30 6.76
C ILE A 493 -0.35 0.99 6.65
N ARG A 494 0.32 -0.14 6.51
CA ARG A 494 -0.33 -1.45 6.50
C ARG A 494 -1.12 -1.73 7.77
N ILE A 495 -0.53 -1.49 8.94
CA ILE A 495 -1.19 -1.68 10.23
C ILE A 495 -2.45 -0.81 10.32
N GLN A 496 -2.38 0.43 9.85
CA GLN A 496 -3.52 1.35 9.80
C GLN A 496 -4.63 0.83 8.89
N LEU A 497 -4.29 0.38 7.68
CA LEU A 497 -5.25 -0.21 6.74
C LEU A 497 -5.90 -1.48 7.32
N HIS A 498 -5.11 -2.37 7.94
CA HIS A 498 -5.62 -3.59 8.58
C HIS A 498 -6.61 -3.28 9.71
N GLN A 499 -6.30 -2.29 10.56
CA GLN A 499 -7.23 -1.86 11.60
C GLN A 499 -8.55 -1.34 11.02
N ARG A 500 -8.48 -0.48 10.02
CA ARG A 500 -9.66 0.07 9.36
C ARG A 500 -10.54 -1.04 8.75
N MET A 501 -9.92 -2.00 8.05
CA MET A 501 -10.60 -3.17 7.53
C MET A 501 -11.33 -3.96 8.63
N ARG A 502 -10.70 -4.11 9.78
CA ARG A 502 -11.26 -4.83 10.93
C ARG A 502 -12.43 -4.06 11.56
N GLU A 503 -12.30 -2.76 11.73
CA GLU A 503 -13.35 -1.89 12.27
C GLU A 503 -14.57 -1.88 11.34
N GLU A 504 -14.36 -1.78 10.04
CA GLU A 504 -15.41 -1.84 9.03
C GLU A 504 -16.08 -3.24 8.98
N ARG A 505 -15.32 -4.33 9.09
CA ARG A 505 -15.86 -5.69 9.18
C ARG A 505 -16.72 -5.89 10.43
N GLN A 506 -16.25 -5.40 11.58
CA GLN A 506 -17.02 -5.45 12.83
C GLN A 506 -18.29 -4.59 12.79
N ALA A 507 -18.25 -3.45 12.09
CA ALA A 507 -19.43 -2.61 11.88
C ALA A 507 -20.47 -3.32 11.00
N LEU A 508 -20.04 -4.02 9.95
CA LEU A 508 -20.91 -4.84 9.08
C LEU A 508 -21.51 -6.04 9.83
N GLU A 509 -20.74 -6.73 10.67
CA GLU A 509 -21.24 -7.84 11.51
C GLU A 509 -22.19 -7.35 12.61
N GLY A 510 -22.03 -6.12 13.11
CA GLY A 510 -22.90 -5.51 14.12
C GLY A 510 -24.24 -5.00 13.58
N ASP A 511 -24.33 -4.70 12.28
CA ASP A 511 -25.54 -4.19 11.62
C ASP A 511 -26.35 -5.30 10.93
N SER A 512 -25.72 -6.42 10.62
CA SER A 512 -26.37 -7.64 10.17
C SER A 512 -26.74 -8.49 11.41
N GLY A 513 -27.99 -8.42 11.83
CA GLY A 513 -28.58 -9.49 12.63
C GLY A 513 -28.40 -10.82 11.85
N PRO A 514 -28.46 -11.99 12.53
CA PRO A 514 -28.08 -13.26 11.95
C PRO A 514 -28.76 -13.46 10.60
N LEU A 515 -27.93 -13.61 9.54
CA LEU A 515 -28.34 -14.00 8.20
C LEU A 515 -29.05 -15.35 8.22
#